data_51f32950351a4aeee9bff38d2787da02
#
_entry.id   51f32950351a4aeee9bff38d2787da02
#
_cell.length_a   1.000
_cell.length_b   1.000
_cell.length_c   1.000
_cell.angle_alpha   90.00
_cell.angle_beta   90.00
_cell.angle_gamma   90.00
#
_symmetry.space_group_name_H-M   'P 1'
#
loop_
_entity.id
_entity.type
_entity.pdbx_description
1 polymer ?
#
loop_
_entity_poly.entity_id
_entity_poly.type
_entity_poly.pdbx_seq_one_letter_code
_entity_poly.pdbx_strand_id
1 'polypeptide(L)'
;MRTSTRLILSASDAGQSMIELALILPFLLLLSLGVADIGRALLFNNILTHMSREGANLASRTSQSPAFIINTLSQTAAPLNMATQGMGILSRVKAIDGGSGTVITVVFEQYRAINGKTSLLSKLWVCPSWAISGACNLPASASSRVVTLPFTLALGYEVNVMETIYEYTPLTNFVLKTSPELYARTFL
;
A
#
# COMPACT_ATOMS: atom_id res chain seq x y z
N MET A 1 47.19 -53.58 45.28
CA MET A 1 46.07 -52.63 45.00
C MET A 1 46.44 -51.78 43.78
N ARG A 2 45.84 -52.06 42.63
CA ARG A 2 45.99 -51.23 41.38
C ARG A 2 44.76 -50.39 41.21
N THR A 3 44.85 -49.09 41.40
CA THR A 3 43.82 -48.10 41.21
C THR A 3 43.76 -47.81 39.69
N SER A 4 42.74 -48.31 39.01
CA SER A 4 42.48 -47.96 37.59
C SER A 4 41.76 -46.57 37.57
N THR A 5 42.52 -45.54 37.20
CA THR A 5 41.95 -44.22 36.89
C THR A 5 41.23 -44.32 35.55
N ARG A 6 39.91 -44.28 35.53
CA ARG A 6 39.11 -44.10 34.32
C ARG A 6 39.22 -42.67 33.89
N LEU A 7 39.92 -42.42 32.81
CA LEU A 7 39.80 -41.18 32.04
C LEU A 7 38.45 -41.18 31.35
N ILE A 8 37.51 -40.39 31.92
CA ILE A 8 36.25 -40.10 31.27
C ILE A 8 36.59 -39.07 30.17
N LEU A 9 36.58 -39.52 28.93
CA LEU A 9 36.69 -38.67 27.77
C LEU A 9 35.39 -37.83 27.66
N SER A 10 35.45 -36.60 28.13
CA SER A 10 34.46 -35.56 27.98
C SER A 10 34.47 -34.92 26.57
N ALA A 11 34.76 -35.72 25.54
CA ALA A 11 34.92 -35.20 24.18
C ALA A 11 33.63 -35.24 23.32
N SER A 12 32.51 -35.79 23.86
CA SER A 12 31.28 -35.99 23.06
C SER A 12 30.31 -34.81 23.09
N ASP A 13 30.33 -33.99 24.15
CA ASP A 13 29.30 -32.95 24.37
C ASP A 13 29.45 -31.74 23.42
N ALA A 14 30.68 -31.37 23.06
CA ALA A 14 30.92 -30.26 22.15
C ALA A 14 30.50 -30.56 20.70
N GLY A 15 30.65 -31.84 20.27
CA GLY A 15 30.25 -32.28 18.93
C GLY A 15 28.71 -32.39 18.81
N GLN A 16 28.02 -32.80 19.87
CA GLN A 16 26.60 -32.93 19.89
C GLN A 16 25.90 -31.54 19.80
N SER A 17 26.38 -30.56 20.57
CA SER A 17 25.86 -29.17 20.50
C SER A 17 26.02 -28.54 19.12
N MET A 18 27.12 -28.85 18.38
CA MET A 18 27.31 -28.36 17.02
C MET A 18 26.28 -28.95 16.04
N ILE A 19 25.93 -30.22 16.17
CA ILE A 19 24.94 -30.87 15.33
C ILE A 19 23.56 -30.33 15.62
N GLU A 20 23.20 -30.14 16.89
CA GLU A 20 21.94 -29.53 17.29
C GLU A 20 21.79 -28.10 16.76
N LEU A 21 22.84 -27.30 16.88
CA LEU A 21 22.85 -25.92 16.31
C LEU A 21 22.72 -25.94 14.79
N ALA A 22 23.41 -26.86 14.11
CA ALA A 22 23.35 -26.98 12.66
C ALA A 22 21.95 -27.35 12.15
N LEU A 23 21.18 -28.14 12.93
CA LEU A 23 19.79 -28.48 12.61
C LEU A 23 18.82 -27.33 12.86
N ILE A 24 19.03 -26.53 13.90
CA ILE A 24 18.14 -25.42 14.27
C ILE A 24 18.41 -24.15 13.43
N LEU A 25 19.67 -23.94 13.02
CA LEU A 25 20.11 -22.75 12.30
C LEU A 25 19.26 -22.43 11.05
N PRO A 26 18.97 -23.39 10.14
CA PRO A 26 18.14 -23.09 8.96
C PRO A 26 16.73 -22.66 9.32
N PHE A 27 16.12 -23.20 10.38
CA PHE A 27 14.82 -22.77 10.85
C PHE A 27 14.85 -21.34 11.42
N LEU A 28 15.89 -20.99 12.19
CA LEU A 28 16.07 -19.64 12.70
C LEU A 28 16.29 -18.62 11.57
N LEU A 29 17.04 -18.99 10.53
CA LEU A 29 17.24 -18.14 9.35
C LEU A 29 15.91 -17.93 8.60
N LEU A 30 15.15 -18.98 8.33
CA LEU A 30 13.85 -18.85 7.67
C LEU A 30 12.88 -17.99 8.49
N LEU A 31 12.85 -18.18 9.80
CA LEU A 31 12.00 -17.40 10.69
C LEU A 31 12.42 -15.92 10.70
N SER A 32 13.71 -15.63 10.80
CA SER A 32 14.23 -14.25 10.79
C SER A 32 13.94 -13.53 9.48
N LEU A 33 14.08 -14.22 8.33
CA LEU A 33 13.74 -13.67 7.02
C LEU A 33 12.23 -13.41 6.91
N GLY A 34 11.39 -14.31 7.43
CA GLY A 34 9.94 -14.12 7.44
C GLY A 34 9.51 -12.90 8.27
N VAL A 35 10.11 -12.73 9.47
CA VAL A 35 9.87 -11.56 10.32
C VAL A 35 10.31 -10.27 9.62
N ALA A 36 11.46 -10.29 8.95
CA ALA A 36 11.97 -9.14 8.20
C ALA A 36 11.03 -8.75 7.04
N ASP A 37 10.49 -9.71 6.30
CA ASP A 37 9.53 -9.46 5.22
C ASP A 37 8.23 -8.83 5.74
N ILE A 38 7.66 -9.37 6.81
CA ILE A 38 6.46 -8.81 7.43
C ILE A 38 6.74 -7.40 7.97
N GLY A 39 7.86 -7.18 8.64
CA GLY A 39 8.24 -5.87 9.16
C GLY A 39 8.35 -4.81 8.06
N ARG A 40 8.94 -5.17 6.91
CA ARG A 40 9.00 -4.27 5.73
C ARG A 40 7.61 -4.00 5.15
N ALA A 41 6.77 -5.02 5.02
CA ALA A 41 5.41 -4.83 4.51
C ALA A 41 4.60 -3.88 5.41
N LEU A 42 4.71 -4.01 6.73
CA LEU A 42 4.07 -3.11 7.69
C LEU A 42 4.63 -1.68 7.59
N LEU A 43 5.95 -1.52 7.46
CA LEU A 43 6.56 -0.21 7.26
C LEU A 43 6.03 0.46 5.99
N PHE A 44 5.97 -0.27 4.88
CA PHE A 44 5.46 0.24 3.62
C PHE A 44 3.98 0.63 3.71
N ASN A 45 3.16 -0.20 4.36
CA ASN A 45 1.75 0.12 4.60
C ASN A 45 1.58 1.40 5.45
N ASN A 46 2.43 1.62 6.45
CA ASN A 46 2.42 2.84 7.23
C ASN A 46 2.77 4.07 6.38
N ILE A 47 3.79 3.98 5.53
CA ILE A 47 4.16 5.07 4.61
C ILE A 47 3.00 5.40 3.67
N LEU A 48 2.37 4.39 3.07
CA LEU A 48 1.20 4.58 2.19
C LEU A 48 0.05 5.26 2.94
N THR A 49 -0.20 4.86 4.19
CA THR A 49 -1.24 5.48 5.03
C THR A 49 -0.93 6.96 5.30
N HIS A 50 0.33 7.29 5.60
CA HIS A 50 0.75 8.68 5.78
C HIS A 50 0.60 9.48 4.48
N MET A 51 1.05 8.95 3.36
CA MET A 51 0.88 9.58 2.04
C MET A 51 -0.58 9.86 1.72
N SER A 52 -1.47 8.88 1.96
CA SER A 52 -2.89 9.06 1.66
C SER A 52 -3.53 10.15 2.54
N ARG A 53 -3.16 10.23 3.81
CA ARG A 53 -3.63 11.27 4.74
C ARG A 53 -3.12 12.64 4.36
N GLU A 54 -1.83 12.76 4.09
CA GLU A 54 -1.20 14.00 3.69
C GLU A 54 -1.73 14.49 2.35
N GLY A 55 -1.89 13.60 1.38
CA GLY A 55 -2.46 13.92 0.07
C GLY A 55 -3.89 14.43 0.15
N ALA A 56 -4.75 13.77 0.93
CA ALA A 56 -6.12 14.24 1.15
C ALA A 56 -6.13 15.61 1.87
N ASN A 57 -5.27 15.79 2.88
CA ASN A 57 -5.16 17.04 3.62
C ASN A 57 -4.67 18.20 2.72
N LEU A 58 -3.63 17.98 1.92
CA LEU A 58 -3.16 18.96 0.96
C LEU A 58 -4.23 19.31 -0.08
N ALA A 59 -4.94 18.31 -0.61
CA ALA A 59 -6.01 18.52 -1.58
C ALA A 59 -7.17 19.35 -1.02
N SER A 60 -7.45 19.23 0.28
CA SER A 60 -8.53 19.99 0.93
C SER A 60 -8.14 21.42 1.33
N ARG A 61 -6.84 21.70 1.52
CA ARG A 61 -6.35 22.99 2.09
C ARG A 61 -5.58 23.87 1.12
N THR A 62 -5.16 23.33 -0.02
CA THR A 62 -4.34 24.10 -0.97
C THR A 62 -5.04 24.24 -2.31
N SER A 63 -4.69 25.30 -3.04
CA SER A 63 -5.11 25.52 -4.42
C SER A 63 -4.17 24.83 -5.44
N GLN A 64 -3.26 24.00 -4.98
CA GLN A 64 -2.34 23.26 -5.87
C GLN A 64 -3.10 22.26 -6.72
N SER A 65 -2.61 22.03 -7.93
CA SER A 65 -3.23 21.05 -8.80
C SER A 65 -3.12 19.62 -8.21
N PRO A 66 -4.14 18.79 -8.36
CA PRO A 66 -4.11 17.39 -7.90
C PRO A 66 -2.90 16.61 -8.41
N ALA A 67 -2.51 16.84 -9.67
CA ALA A 67 -1.34 16.21 -10.28
C ALA A 67 -0.04 16.62 -9.56
N PHE A 68 0.10 17.88 -9.17
CA PHE A 68 1.27 18.36 -8.41
C PHE A 68 1.35 17.68 -7.05
N ILE A 69 0.25 17.62 -6.31
CA ILE A 69 0.18 17.00 -4.98
C ILE A 69 0.61 15.53 -5.07
N ILE A 70 0.00 14.76 -5.98
CA ILE A 70 0.29 13.33 -6.13
C ILE A 70 1.75 13.10 -6.52
N ASN A 71 2.28 13.85 -7.48
CA ASN A 71 3.64 13.67 -7.95
C ASN A 71 4.67 14.03 -6.89
N THR A 72 4.43 15.11 -6.11
CA THR A 72 5.31 15.50 -5.00
C THR A 72 5.33 14.41 -3.92
N LEU A 73 4.17 13.92 -3.50
CA LEU A 73 4.08 12.85 -2.50
C LEU A 73 4.75 11.56 -2.99
N SER A 74 4.59 11.22 -4.27
CA SER A 74 5.22 10.03 -4.85
C SER A 74 6.75 10.11 -4.83
N GLN A 75 7.32 11.30 -4.96
CA GLN A 75 8.78 11.52 -4.90
C GLN A 75 9.33 11.46 -3.47
N THR A 76 8.53 11.82 -2.47
CA THR A 76 8.93 11.82 -1.06
C THR A 76 8.66 10.49 -0.34
N ALA A 77 8.13 9.51 -1.03
CA ALA A 77 7.69 8.22 -0.48
C ALA A 77 8.83 7.24 -0.14
N ALA A 78 10.10 7.65 -0.17
CA ALA A 78 11.21 6.76 0.15
C ALA A 78 10.98 6.00 1.47
N PRO A 79 11.29 4.71 1.53
CA PRO A 79 12.03 3.87 0.57
C PRO A 79 11.15 3.19 -0.51
N LEU A 80 9.89 3.58 -0.67
CA LEU A 80 9.00 3.01 -1.70
C LEU A 80 9.39 3.54 -3.08
N ASN A 81 9.44 2.64 -4.06
CA ASN A 81 9.59 3.03 -5.46
C ASN A 81 8.21 3.19 -6.11
N MET A 82 7.61 4.37 -5.93
CA MET A 82 6.28 4.67 -6.46
C MET A 82 6.24 4.64 -7.99
N ALA A 83 7.37 4.92 -8.66
CA ALA A 83 7.41 4.94 -10.12
C ALA A 83 7.26 3.56 -10.77
N THR A 84 7.77 2.51 -10.14
CA THR A 84 7.76 1.16 -10.71
C THR A 84 6.76 0.21 -10.07
N GLN A 85 6.42 0.44 -8.80
CA GLN A 85 5.63 -0.47 -7.97
C GLN A 85 4.42 0.20 -7.31
N GLY A 86 4.28 1.52 -7.41
CA GLY A 86 3.23 2.27 -6.74
C GLY A 86 2.36 3.11 -7.66
N MET A 87 1.20 3.53 -7.14
CA MET A 87 0.28 4.44 -7.79
C MET A 87 -0.41 5.30 -6.73
N GLY A 88 -0.39 6.62 -6.92
CA GLY A 88 -1.21 7.57 -6.18
C GLY A 88 -2.38 8.02 -7.03
N ILE A 89 -3.58 8.02 -6.48
CA ILE A 89 -4.80 8.47 -7.16
C ILE A 89 -5.56 9.40 -6.23
N LEU A 90 -5.84 10.61 -6.70
CA LEU A 90 -6.66 11.58 -6.00
C LEU A 90 -7.99 11.73 -6.73
N SER A 91 -9.08 11.44 -6.03
CA SER A 91 -10.44 11.56 -6.54
C SER A 91 -11.19 12.61 -5.74
N ARG A 92 -11.92 13.49 -6.43
CA ARG A 92 -12.89 14.38 -5.82
C ARG A 92 -14.27 13.82 -6.06
N VAL A 93 -14.99 13.54 -4.98
CA VAL A 93 -16.34 12.97 -5.00
C VAL A 93 -17.33 14.02 -4.53
N LYS A 94 -18.44 14.16 -5.24
CA LYS A 94 -19.48 15.14 -4.94
C LYS A 94 -20.82 14.44 -4.79
N ALA A 95 -21.62 14.90 -3.83
CA ALA A 95 -23.01 14.51 -3.69
C ALA A 95 -23.90 15.38 -4.60
N ILE A 96 -24.62 14.73 -5.50
CA ILE A 96 -25.52 15.38 -6.45
C ILE A 96 -26.94 14.82 -6.34
N ASP A 97 -27.90 15.54 -6.88
CA ASP A 97 -29.26 15.02 -7.02
C ASP A 97 -29.30 13.93 -8.11
N GLY A 98 -29.64 12.72 -7.71
CA GLY A 98 -29.84 11.58 -8.61
C GLY A 98 -31.24 11.51 -9.22
N GLY A 99 -32.12 12.47 -8.89
CA GLY A 99 -33.51 12.48 -9.25
C GLY A 99 -34.41 11.84 -8.19
N SER A 100 -35.69 12.24 -8.20
CA SER A 100 -36.72 11.76 -7.25
C SER A 100 -36.36 11.94 -5.76
N GLY A 101 -35.55 12.96 -5.42
CA GLY A 101 -35.10 13.22 -4.04
C GLY A 101 -34.00 12.31 -3.51
N THR A 102 -33.39 11.50 -4.39
CA THR A 102 -32.30 10.61 -4.01
C THR A 102 -30.95 11.31 -4.22
N VAL A 103 -30.11 11.35 -3.17
CA VAL A 103 -28.74 11.85 -3.27
C VAL A 103 -27.81 10.72 -3.68
N ILE A 104 -27.06 10.93 -4.77
CA ILE A 104 -26.02 10.01 -5.23
C ILE A 104 -24.65 10.67 -5.14
N THR A 105 -23.63 9.87 -4.85
CA THR A 105 -22.23 10.33 -4.81
C THR A 105 -21.52 9.91 -6.10
N VAL A 106 -20.90 10.88 -6.77
CA VAL A 106 -20.23 10.65 -8.07
C VAL A 106 -18.81 11.17 -8.07
N VAL A 107 -17.92 10.52 -8.81
CA VAL A 107 -16.58 11.06 -9.07
C VAL A 107 -16.73 12.26 -9.99
N PHE A 108 -16.29 13.41 -9.48
CA PHE A 108 -16.32 14.70 -10.16
C PHE A 108 -14.99 14.99 -10.87
N GLU A 109 -13.89 14.62 -10.23
CA GLU A 109 -12.54 14.68 -10.80
C GLU A 109 -11.73 13.48 -10.31
N GLN A 110 -10.82 12.99 -11.13
CA GLN A 110 -9.87 11.97 -10.71
C GLN A 110 -8.54 12.19 -11.43
N TYR A 111 -7.46 12.11 -10.67
CA TYR A 111 -6.09 12.26 -11.16
C TYR A 111 -5.23 11.11 -10.66
N ARG A 112 -4.26 10.68 -11.46
CA ARG A 112 -3.26 9.69 -11.08
C ARG A 112 -1.84 10.24 -11.18
N ALA A 113 -0.90 9.60 -10.48
CA ALA A 113 0.52 9.88 -10.67
C ALA A 113 0.94 9.59 -12.12
N ILE A 114 1.65 10.53 -12.75
CA ILE A 114 2.06 10.42 -14.16
C ILE A 114 3.08 9.28 -14.33
N ASN A 115 3.98 9.13 -13.37
CA ASN A 115 5.07 8.15 -13.40
C ASN A 115 4.76 6.90 -12.53
N GLY A 116 3.51 6.65 -12.16
CA GLY A 116 3.15 5.48 -11.36
C GLY A 116 2.92 4.22 -12.20
N LYS A 117 2.83 3.07 -11.52
CA LYS A 117 2.55 1.77 -12.14
C LYS A 117 1.11 1.72 -12.66
N THR A 118 0.94 1.83 -13.97
CA THR A 118 -0.37 1.99 -14.63
C THR A 118 -1.30 0.77 -14.52
N SER A 119 -0.78 -0.40 -14.15
CA SER A 119 -1.59 -1.60 -13.90
C SER A 119 -2.34 -1.56 -12.56
N LEU A 120 -1.95 -0.66 -11.64
CA LEU A 120 -2.64 -0.48 -10.38
C LEU A 120 -3.82 0.48 -10.56
N LEU A 121 -5.02 -0.03 -10.31
CA LEU A 121 -6.27 0.67 -10.55
C LEU A 121 -6.89 1.16 -9.24
N SER A 122 -7.62 2.27 -9.31
CA SER A 122 -8.42 2.77 -8.19
C SER A 122 -9.44 1.73 -7.71
N LYS A 123 -9.54 1.57 -6.40
CA LYS A 123 -10.57 0.72 -5.77
C LYS A 123 -11.85 1.51 -5.43
N LEU A 124 -11.80 2.83 -5.53
CA LEU A 124 -12.97 3.67 -5.39
C LEU A 124 -13.82 3.65 -6.67
N TRP A 125 -13.20 3.98 -7.78
CA TRP A 125 -13.82 4.02 -9.10
C TRP A 125 -12.74 3.94 -10.20
N VAL A 126 -12.94 3.08 -11.18
CA VAL A 126 -11.95 2.85 -12.25
C VAL A 126 -12.18 3.83 -13.39
N CYS A 127 -11.20 4.69 -13.64
CA CYS A 127 -11.21 5.60 -14.77
C CYS A 127 -11.11 4.84 -16.11
N PRO A 128 -12.00 5.10 -17.08
CA PRO A 128 -11.99 4.39 -18.36
C PRO A 128 -10.79 4.78 -19.26
N SER A 129 -10.33 6.02 -19.18
CA SER A 129 -9.15 6.46 -19.92
C SER A 129 -8.49 7.66 -19.25
N TRP A 130 -7.16 7.75 -19.40
CA TRP A 130 -6.35 8.77 -18.78
C TRP A 130 -5.70 9.69 -19.79
N ALA A 131 -5.74 10.99 -19.57
CA ALA A 131 -4.96 11.96 -20.31
C ALA A 131 -3.47 11.87 -19.95
N ILE A 132 -2.61 12.42 -20.80
CA ILE A 132 -1.14 12.48 -20.56
C ILE A 132 -0.82 13.27 -19.28
N SER A 133 -1.66 14.22 -18.91
CA SER A 133 -1.56 15.00 -17.65
C SER A 133 -1.85 14.21 -16.39
N GLY A 134 -2.29 12.95 -16.50
CA GLY A 134 -2.77 12.13 -15.37
C GLY A 134 -4.22 12.38 -15.00
N ALA A 135 -4.92 13.29 -15.66
CA ALA A 135 -6.36 13.51 -15.45
C ALA A 135 -7.19 12.39 -16.08
N CYS A 136 -8.26 12.02 -15.41
CA CYS A 136 -9.22 11.05 -15.95
C CYS A 136 -10.18 11.72 -16.95
N ASN A 137 -10.38 11.09 -18.11
CA ASN A 137 -11.42 11.46 -19.04
C ASN A 137 -12.76 10.88 -18.55
N LEU A 138 -13.45 11.66 -17.73
CA LEU A 138 -14.69 11.23 -17.08
C LEU A 138 -15.82 11.05 -18.11
N PRO A 139 -16.62 9.98 -17.99
CA PRO A 139 -17.84 9.83 -18.77
C PRO A 139 -18.81 11.01 -18.51
N ALA A 140 -19.55 11.43 -19.51
CA ALA A 140 -20.52 12.52 -19.38
C ALA A 140 -21.68 12.15 -18.43
N SER A 141 -22.13 10.89 -18.44
CA SER A 141 -23.20 10.42 -17.57
C SER A 141 -22.77 10.32 -16.12
N ALA A 142 -23.50 10.95 -15.22
CA ALA A 142 -23.28 10.87 -13.78
C ALA A 142 -23.49 9.42 -13.26
N SER A 143 -24.45 8.69 -13.84
CA SER A 143 -24.76 7.30 -13.43
C SER A 143 -23.59 6.33 -13.62
N SER A 144 -22.71 6.58 -14.58
CA SER A 144 -21.50 5.75 -14.79
C SER A 144 -20.34 6.10 -13.86
N ARG A 145 -20.48 7.15 -13.05
CA ARG A 145 -19.45 7.64 -12.11
C ARG A 145 -19.87 7.52 -10.65
N VAL A 146 -20.97 6.80 -10.39
CA VAL A 146 -21.49 6.59 -9.03
C VAL A 146 -20.50 5.76 -8.21
N VAL A 147 -20.27 6.19 -6.97
CA VAL A 147 -19.42 5.52 -5.99
C VAL A 147 -20.13 5.38 -4.67
N THR A 148 -19.80 4.33 -3.93
CA THR A 148 -20.30 4.13 -2.56
C THR A 148 -19.22 4.57 -1.57
N LEU A 149 -19.58 5.51 -0.71
CA LEU A 149 -18.74 5.95 0.39
C LEU A 149 -19.15 5.24 1.69
N PRO A 150 -18.24 5.09 2.67
CA PRO A 150 -18.56 4.50 3.98
C PRO A 150 -19.40 5.43 4.89
N PHE A 151 -19.75 6.61 4.40
CA PHE A 151 -20.55 7.62 5.07
C PHE A 151 -21.44 8.33 4.05
N THR A 152 -22.47 9.03 4.52
CA THR A 152 -23.37 9.82 3.67
C THR A 152 -22.88 11.26 3.54
N LEU A 153 -22.89 11.78 2.31
CA LEU A 153 -22.66 13.19 2.03
C LEU A 153 -23.99 13.88 1.82
N ALA A 154 -24.13 15.08 2.38
CA ALA A 154 -25.26 15.94 2.07
C ALA A 154 -25.14 16.50 0.65
N LEU A 155 -26.28 16.79 0.04
CA LEU A 155 -26.36 17.34 -1.32
C LEU A 155 -25.46 18.59 -1.48
N GLY A 156 -24.64 18.59 -2.51
CA GLY A 156 -23.72 19.68 -2.83
C GLY A 156 -22.36 19.60 -2.14
N TYR A 157 -22.18 18.76 -1.13
CA TYR A 157 -20.90 18.57 -0.45
C TYR A 157 -19.92 17.73 -1.29
N GLU A 158 -18.64 18.04 -1.08
CA GLU A 158 -17.52 17.37 -1.76
C GLU A 158 -16.57 16.74 -0.74
N VAL A 159 -15.89 15.67 -1.13
CA VAL A 159 -14.84 15.00 -0.35
C VAL A 159 -13.69 14.66 -1.26
N ASN A 160 -12.47 14.93 -0.81
CA ASN A 160 -11.26 14.48 -1.46
C ASN A 160 -10.90 13.07 -0.96
N VAL A 161 -10.63 12.19 -1.89
CA VAL A 161 -10.27 10.80 -1.61
C VAL A 161 -8.90 10.52 -2.19
N MET A 162 -7.92 10.34 -1.33
CA MET A 162 -6.57 9.95 -1.74
C MET A 162 -6.39 8.47 -1.55
N GLU A 163 -6.09 7.76 -2.64
CA GLU A 163 -5.72 6.36 -2.66
C GLU A 163 -4.24 6.22 -2.96
N THR A 164 -3.55 5.37 -2.22
CA THR A 164 -2.17 4.97 -2.46
C THR A 164 -2.11 3.46 -2.54
N ILE A 165 -1.56 2.97 -3.62
CA ILE A 165 -1.52 1.55 -3.96
C ILE A 165 -0.07 1.19 -4.24
N TYR A 166 0.38 0.04 -3.74
CA TYR A 166 1.75 -0.40 -3.91
C TYR A 166 1.84 -1.92 -4.03
N GLU A 167 2.49 -2.41 -5.06
CA GLU A 167 2.78 -3.82 -5.22
C GLU A 167 4.08 -4.16 -4.48
N TYR A 168 3.91 -4.78 -3.31
CA TYR A 168 5.04 -5.16 -2.46
C TYR A 168 5.76 -6.37 -3.04
N THR A 169 7.09 -6.26 -3.20
CA THR A 169 7.92 -7.40 -3.58
C THR A 169 8.62 -7.95 -2.33
N PRO A 170 8.29 -9.20 -1.91
CA PRO A 170 8.94 -9.84 -0.78
C PRO A 170 10.44 -10.03 -1.00
N LEU A 171 11.21 -10.06 0.08
CA LEU A 171 12.64 -10.44 0.04
C LEU A 171 12.80 -11.92 -0.29
N THR A 172 11.86 -12.72 0.20
CA THR A 172 11.87 -14.17 0.02
C THR A 172 10.50 -14.65 -0.43
N ASN A 173 10.48 -15.64 -1.31
CA ASN A 173 9.22 -16.28 -1.75
C ASN A 173 8.74 -17.39 -0.78
N PHE A 174 9.35 -17.50 0.41
CA PHE A 174 8.98 -18.54 1.37
C PHE A 174 7.71 -18.23 2.15
N VAL A 175 7.53 -16.95 2.56
CA VAL A 175 6.38 -16.51 3.36
C VAL A 175 5.27 -15.97 2.45
N LEU A 176 5.64 -15.10 1.52
CA LEU A 176 4.73 -14.50 0.57
C LEU A 176 5.08 -15.02 -0.83
N LYS A 177 4.27 -15.94 -1.35
CA LYS A 177 4.48 -16.53 -2.68
C LYS A 177 4.12 -15.59 -3.83
N THR A 178 3.35 -14.56 -3.56
CA THR A 178 2.90 -13.56 -4.53
C THR A 178 3.23 -12.16 -4.01
N SER A 179 3.35 -11.20 -4.92
CA SER A 179 3.50 -9.78 -4.56
C SER A 179 2.15 -9.23 -4.09
N PRO A 180 1.92 -9.07 -2.78
CA PRO A 180 0.66 -8.52 -2.29
C PRO A 180 0.54 -7.06 -2.64
N GLU A 181 -0.68 -6.63 -2.94
CA GLU A 181 -1.01 -5.24 -3.13
C GLU A 181 -1.32 -4.59 -1.78
N LEU A 182 -0.49 -3.64 -1.37
CA LEU A 182 -0.72 -2.79 -0.21
C LEU A 182 -1.57 -1.61 -0.65
N TYR A 183 -2.54 -1.24 0.17
CA TYR A 183 -3.53 -0.23 -0.14
C TYR A 183 -3.85 0.64 1.07
N ALA A 184 -3.83 1.95 0.88
CA ALA A 184 -4.33 2.90 1.86
C ALA A 184 -5.24 3.94 1.20
N ARG A 185 -6.26 4.38 1.92
CA ARG A 185 -7.24 5.37 1.44
C ARG A 185 -7.65 6.30 2.57
N THR A 186 -7.73 7.59 2.25
CA THR A 186 -8.19 8.63 3.18
C THR A 186 -9.24 9.50 2.50
N PHE A 187 -10.28 9.85 3.26
CA PHE A 187 -11.36 10.75 2.90
C PHE A 187 -11.22 12.05 3.71
N LEU A 188 -11.33 13.23 3.08
CA LEU A 188 -11.18 14.53 3.74
C LEU A 188 -11.94 15.65 3.01
#